data_36fbf5f42692f58480b15b23aa82d156
#
_entry.id   36fbf5f42692f58480b15b23aa82d156
#
_cell.length_a   1.000
_cell.length_b   1.000
_cell.length_c   1.000
_cell.angle_alpha   90.00
_cell.angle_beta   90.00
_cell.angle_gamma   90.00
#
_symmetry.space_group_name_H-M   'P 1'
#
loop_
_entity.id
_entity.type
_entity.pdbx_description
1 polymer ?
#
loop_
_entity_poly.entity_id
_entity_poly.type
_entity_poly.pdbx_seq_one_letter_code
_entity_poly.pdbx_strand_id
1 'polypeptide(L)' 'DISIKVKKFIKHESSIIRASAIWALKKIISKKEFQKLRKIYILEERDPMVVSEWG' A
#
# COMPACT_ATOMS: atom_id res chain seq x y z
N ASP A 1 -3.40 -12.25 -11.32
CA ASP A 1 -4.01 -10.98 -10.97
C ASP A 1 -2.94 -9.95 -10.61
N ILE A 2 -3.01 -8.79 -11.24
CA ILE A 2 -2.01 -7.72 -11.05
C ILE A 2 -2.04 -7.19 -9.61
N SER A 3 -3.20 -7.16 -8.97
CA SER A 3 -3.31 -6.68 -7.59
C SER A 3 -2.53 -7.56 -6.62
N ILE A 4 -2.48 -8.85 -6.87
CA ILE A 4 -1.72 -9.77 -6.03
C ILE A 4 -0.23 -9.47 -6.13
N LYS A 5 0.26 -9.19 -7.34
CA LYS A 5 1.66 -8.84 -7.56
C LYS A 5 2.01 -7.53 -6.87
N VAL A 6 1.15 -6.54 -6.97
CA VAL A 6 1.38 -5.24 -6.34
C VAL A 6 1.37 -5.36 -4.83
N LYS A 7 0.49 -6.18 -4.26
CA LYS A 7 0.42 -6.38 -2.81
C LYS A 7 1.72 -6.90 -2.21
N LYS A 8 2.50 -7.66 -2.97
CA LYS A 8 3.79 -8.14 -2.51
C LYS A 8 4.77 -7.01 -2.22
N PHE A 9 4.66 -5.91 -2.95
CA PHE A 9 5.56 -4.77 -2.79
C PHE A 9 5.22 -3.87 -1.61
N ILE A 10 4.07 -4.07 -0.99
CA ILE A 10 3.69 -3.30 0.21
C ILE A 10 4.68 -3.54 1.35
N LYS A 11 5.30 -4.72 1.37
CA LYS A 11 6.26 -5.09 2.40
C LYS A 11 7.72 -4.97 1.94
N HIS A 12 7.95 -4.35 0.80
CA HIS A 12 9.30 -4.20 0.26
C HIS A 12 10.17 -3.35 1.19
N GLU A 13 11.48 -3.62 1.19
CA GLU A 13 12.44 -2.87 2.01
C GLU A 13 12.49 -1.40 1.66
N SER A 14 12.38 -1.08 0.38
CA SER A 14 12.43 0.31 -0.09
C SER A 14 11.12 1.02 0.17
N SER A 15 11.18 2.16 0.87
CA SER A 15 10.00 2.97 1.13
C SER A 15 9.41 3.53 -0.15
N ILE A 16 10.26 3.84 -1.14
CA ILE A 16 9.80 4.36 -2.42
C ILE A 16 8.97 3.30 -3.14
N ILE A 17 9.42 2.06 -3.12
CA ILE A 17 8.69 0.95 -3.74
C ILE A 17 7.38 0.69 -3.00
N ARG A 18 7.39 0.75 -1.67
CA ARG A 18 6.17 0.59 -0.89
C ARG A 18 5.14 1.67 -1.23
N ALA A 19 5.59 2.92 -1.28
CA ALA A 19 4.71 4.04 -1.62
C ALA A 19 4.13 3.89 -3.03
N SER A 20 4.94 3.49 -3.99
CA SER A 20 4.50 3.28 -5.36
C SER A 20 3.47 2.16 -5.45
N ALA A 21 3.66 1.09 -4.68
CA ALA A 21 2.72 -0.03 -4.66
C ALA A 21 1.36 0.40 -4.10
N ILE A 22 1.36 1.18 -3.03
CA ILE A 22 0.14 1.69 -2.41
C ILE A 22 -0.61 2.60 -3.38
N TRP A 23 0.13 3.48 -4.07
CA TRP A 23 -0.44 4.37 -5.07
C TRP A 23 -1.13 3.57 -6.19
N ALA A 24 -0.46 2.51 -6.66
CA ALA A 24 -1.03 1.66 -7.71
C ALA A 24 -2.28 0.92 -7.21
N LEU A 25 -2.28 0.44 -5.97
CA LEU A 25 -3.42 -0.25 -5.40
C LEU A 25 -4.66 0.64 -5.35
N LYS A 26 -4.49 1.92 -5.02
CA LYS A 26 -5.62 2.86 -5.00
C LYS A 26 -6.38 2.89 -6.31
N LYS A 27 -5.69 2.63 -7.42
CA LYS A 27 -6.28 2.67 -8.75
C LYS A 27 -6.84 1.34 -9.20
N ILE A 28 -6.39 0.25 -8.61
CA ILE A 28 -6.75 -1.10 -9.05
C ILE A 28 -7.91 -1.69 -8.25
N ILE A 29 -7.88 -1.50 -6.94
CA ILE A 29 -8.87 -2.11 -6.05
C ILE A 29 -9.93 -1.10 -5.61
N SER A 30 -11.04 -1.60 -5.06
CA SER A 30 -12.11 -0.76 -4.55
C SER A 30 -11.68 -0.01 -3.29
N LYS A 31 -12.36 1.10 -3.01
CA LYS A 31 -12.11 1.86 -1.78
C LYS A 31 -12.27 0.99 -0.54
N LYS A 32 -13.27 0.14 -0.55
CA LYS A 32 -13.57 -0.74 0.59
C LYS A 32 -12.41 -1.68 0.86
N GLU A 33 -11.88 -2.30 -0.19
CA GLU A 33 -10.75 -3.20 -0.08
C GLU A 33 -9.48 -2.46 0.33
N PHE A 34 -9.28 -1.28 -0.23
CA PHE A 34 -8.14 -0.45 0.10
C PHE A 34 -8.14 -0.08 1.60
N GLN A 35 -9.31 0.27 2.15
CA GLN A 35 -9.42 0.61 3.57
C GLN A 35 -9.11 -0.57 4.48
N LYS A 36 -9.46 -1.78 4.06
CA LYS A 36 -9.13 -2.98 4.82
C LYS A 36 -7.62 -3.18 4.88
N LEU A 37 -6.93 -3.02 3.75
CA LEU A 37 -5.48 -3.14 3.70
C LEU A 37 -4.80 -2.04 4.50
N ARG A 38 -5.32 -0.83 4.42
CA ARG A 38 -4.81 0.30 5.17
C ARG A 38 -4.79 0.02 6.67
N LYS A 39 -5.89 -0.50 7.21
CA LYS A 39 -5.98 -0.80 8.64
C LYS A 39 -4.92 -1.78 9.10
N ILE A 40 -4.57 -2.72 8.23
CA ILE A 40 -3.58 -3.73 8.57
C ILE A 40 -2.15 -3.18 8.47
N TYR A 41 -1.83 -2.55 7.35
CA TYR A 41 -0.45 -2.18 7.06
C TYR A 41 0.00 -0.85 7.62
N ILE A 42 -0.93 0.08 7.86
CA ILE A 42 -0.55 1.39 8.38
C ILE A 42 0.07 1.29 9.78
N LEU A 43 -0.32 0.27 10.54
CA LEU A 43 0.22 0.05 11.88
C LEU A 43 1.69 -0.35 11.85
N GLU A 44 2.13 -0.96 10.76
CA GLU A 44 3.51 -1.42 10.61
C GLU A 44 4.38 -0.41 9.88
N GLU A 45 3.76 0.55 9.19
CA GLU A 45 4.52 1.51 8.38
C GLU A 45 5.07 2.63 9.23
N ARG A 46 6.38 2.86 9.12
CA ARG A 46 7.07 3.89 9.89
C ARG A 46 7.49 5.10 9.07
N ASP A 47 7.54 4.95 7.75
CA ASP A 47 7.96 6.03 6.87
C ASP A 47 6.79 6.99 6.63
N PRO A 48 6.93 8.28 7.01
CA PRO A 48 5.83 9.25 6.84
C PRO A 48 5.37 9.38 5.39
N MET A 49 6.27 9.23 4.43
CA MET A 49 5.94 9.31 3.02
C MET A 49 4.99 8.17 2.63
N VAL A 50 5.26 6.97 3.13
CA VAL A 50 4.44 5.81 2.83
C VAL A 50 3.09 5.90 3.56
N VAL A 51 3.11 6.34 4.81
CA VAL A 51 1.88 6.57 5.58
C VAL A 51 0.99 7.54 4.84
N SER A 52 1.58 8.60 4.26
CA SER A 52 0.84 9.59 3.49
C SER A 52 0.14 8.96 2.28
N GLU A 53 0.77 7.97 1.65
CA GLU A 53 0.14 7.29 0.51
C GLU A 53 -1.08 6.47 0.92
N TRP A 54 -1.08 5.94 2.13
CA TRP A 54 -2.27 5.24 2.62
C TRP A 54 -3.45 6.19 2.84
N GLY A 55 -3.18 7.44 2.96
CA GLY A 55 -4.20 8.46 3.14
C GLY A 55 -4.45 8.73 4.58
#